data_4572494036afce3aa9a4d76bbc336add
#
_entry.id   4572494036afce3aa9a4d76bbc336add
#
_cell.length_a   1.000
_cell.length_b   1.000
_cell.length_c   1.000
_cell.angle_alpha   90.00
_cell.angle_beta   90.00
_cell.angle_gamma   90.00
#
_symmetry.space_group_name_H-M   'P 1'
#
loop_
_entity.id
_entity.type
_entity.pdbx_description
1 polymer ?
#
loop_
_entity_poly.entity_id
_entity_poly.type
_entity_poly.pdbx_seq_one_letter_code
_entity_poly.pdbx_strand_id
1 'polypeptide(L)'
;MKVTSAKKHALLLPDNRTLTWYESGPSDGQPVLFCTGAGMSGLLSMDAELLTKLNIRLITPTRPGLGESTFDPKKTLKSFSSDVLFLLAYLNIKNISVIGFSQGAVFAMAICYYGKVDKLAIVAGQDQLDYPEIKKLLSSDVVNMQQQALFDPDGLKTWIIENITTDWLMNFILNYSADVDLALYQENKFFPVYQACMKEAFKYGNKGYAQDLLITMQPWGFTPEMISTPTTLWYGLKDTSTVHSPDFGKLLSQRFPHAQRYVYDNEGGSLLWTKTSQILTNLIS
;
A
#
# COMPACT_ATOMS: atom_id res chain seq x y z
N MET A 1 -12.87 16.17 2.87
CA MET A 1 -11.43 16.07 2.56
C MET A 1 -11.13 16.78 1.25
N LYS A 2 -10.14 17.66 1.18
CA LYS A 2 -9.66 18.24 -0.09
C LYS A 2 -8.53 17.37 -0.65
N VAL A 3 -8.89 16.35 -1.41
CA VAL A 3 -7.88 15.59 -2.18
C VAL A 3 -7.39 16.51 -3.29
N THR A 4 -6.10 16.87 -3.24
CA THR A 4 -5.48 17.68 -4.29
C THR A 4 -4.77 16.79 -5.30
N SER A 5 -4.63 17.29 -6.53
CA SER A 5 -3.83 16.65 -7.53
C SER A 5 -2.36 16.65 -7.10
N ALA A 6 -1.83 15.46 -6.85
CA ALA A 6 -0.41 15.27 -6.64
C ALA A 6 0.37 15.55 -7.94
N LYS A 7 1.57 16.10 -7.82
CA LYS A 7 2.44 16.36 -8.97
C LYS A 7 3.17 15.09 -9.38
N LYS A 8 3.00 14.66 -10.64
CA LYS A 8 3.67 13.48 -11.19
C LYS A 8 5.09 13.79 -11.62
N HIS A 9 6.00 12.86 -11.36
CA HIS A 9 7.40 12.85 -11.74
C HIS A 9 7.80 11.51 -12.34
N ALA A 10 8.95 11.46 -13.03
CA ALA A 10 9.50 10.24 -13.59
C ALA A 10 11.03 10.24 -13.45
N LEU A 11 11.60 9.06 -13.23
CA LEU A 11 13.03 8.81 -13.09
C LEU A 11 13.41 7.59 -13.92
N LEU A 12 14.48 7.70 -14.70
CA LEU A 12 15.09 6.55 -15.37
C LEU A 12 15.95 5.78 -14.36
N LEU A 13 15.62 4.53 -14.15
CA LEU A 13 16.38 3.62 -13.31
C LEU A 13 17.64 3.11 -14.00
N PRO A 14 18.64 2.58 -13.30
CA PRO A 14 19.90 2.07 -13.88
C PRO A 14 19.73 0.96 -14.92
N ASP A 15 18.61 0.24 -14.87
CA ASP A 15 18.26 -0.83 -15.83
C ASP A 15 17.37 -0.37 -16.97
N ASN A 16 17.29 0.95 -17.22
CA ASN A 16 16.48 1.60 -18.25
C ASN A 16 14.95 1.49 -18.06
N ARG A 17 14.46 1.00 -16.91
CA ARG A 17 13.05 1.14 -16.55
C ARG A 17 12.75 2.57 -16.11
N THR A 18 11.55 3.05 -16.36
CA THR A 18 11.03 4.29 -15.78
C THR A 18 10.28 3.98 -14.49
N LEU A 19 10.63 4.67 -13.39
CA LEU A 19 9.84 4.73 -12.17
C LEU A 19 9.12 6.08 -12.13
N THR A 20 7.79 6.05 -11.99
CA THR A 20 7.00 7.26 -11.75
C THR A 20 6.63 7.37 -10.28
N TRP A 21 6.52 8.61 -9.80
CA TRP A 21 6.01 8.89 -8.46
C TRP A 21 5.21 10.19 -8.44
N TYR A 22 4.47 10.37 -7.38
CA TYR A 22 3.71 11.58 -7.13
C TYR A 22 4.19 12.26 -5.86
N GLU A 23 4.14 13.59 -5.85
CA GLU A 23 4.46 14.39 -4.68
C GLU A 23 3.29 15.31 -4.31
N SER A 24 3.04 15.44 -3.01
CA SER A 24 2.04 16.32 -2.42
C SER A 24 2.58 16.98 -1.16
N GLY A 25 2.03 18.16 -0.83
CA GLY A 25 2.52 18.98 0.28
C GLY A 25 3.71 19.84 -0.08
N PRO A 26 4.34 20.54 0.89
CA PRO A 26 5.50 21.40 0.69
C PRO A 26 6.72 20.62 0.19
N SER A 27 7.44 21.16 -0.80
CA SER A 27 8.62 20.50 -1.37
C SER A 27 9.81 20.41 -0.41
N ASP A 28 9.86 21.27 0.59
CA ASP A 28 10.86 21.36 1.65
C ASP A 28 10.37 20.73 2.96
N GLY A 29 9.17 20.14 2.97
CA GLY A 29 8.60 19.45 4.13
C GLY A 29 9.34 18.17 4.50
N GLN A 30 9.04 17.65 5.71
CA GLN A 30 9.53 16.37 6.16
C GLN A 30 9.09 15.26 5.22
N PRO A 31 10.00 14.46 4.63
CA PRO A 31 9.62 13.46 3.66
C PRO A 31 8.94 12.26 4.32
N VAL A 32 7.81 11.87 3.74
CA VAL A 32 7.07 10.65 4.08
C VAL A 32 6.81 9.87 2.80
N LEU A 33 7.19 8.60 2.79
CA LEU A 33 6.91 7.69 1.69
C LEU A 33 5.54 7.03 1.89
N PHE A 34 4.74 6.97 0.83
CA PHE A 34 3.45 6.28 0.87
C PHE A 34 3.40 5.11 -0.12
N CYS A 35 3.26 3.90 0.39
CA CYS A 35 3.02 2.69 -0.37
C CYS A 35 1.51 2.45 -0.48
N THR A 36 0.95 2.60 -1.67
CA THR A 36 -0.48 2.56 -1.96
C THR A 36 -1.07 1.15 -1.90
N GLY A 37 -2.38 1.04 -1.74
CA GLY A 37 -3.13 -0.22 -1.78
C GLY A 37 -3.11 -0.92 -3.14
N ALA A 38 -3.84 -2.03 -3.25
CA ALA A 38 -3.93 -2.82 -4.46
C ALA A 38 -4.51 -2.02 -5.63
N GLY A 39 -3.87 -2.11 -6.79
CA GLY A 39 -4.33 -1.46 -8.02
C GLY A 39 -4.38 0.08 -7.97
N MET A 40 -3.67 0.72 -7.04
CA MET A 40 -3.61 2.17 -6.89
C MET A 40 -2.30 2.73 -7.44
N SER A 41 -2.40 3.81 -8.23
CA SER A 41 -1.24 4.66 -8.54
C SER A 41 -0.94 5.64 -7.41
N GLY A 42 0.07 6.48 -7.57
CA GLY A 42 0.36 7.57 -6.63
C GLY A 42 -0.57 8.79 -6.72
N LEU A 43 -1.57 8.78 -7.60
CA LEU A 43 -2.44 9.93 -7.84
C LEU A 43 -3.32 10.28 -6.65
N LEU A 44 -3.86 9.28 -5.94
CA LEU A 44 -4.68 9.50 -4.74
C LEU A 44 -3.77 9.83 -3.56
N SER A 45 -3.77 11.10 -3.19
CA SER A 45 -3.00 11.65 -2.08
C SER A 45 -3.83 11.73 -0.80
N MET A 46 -3.24 12.31 0.22
CA MET A 46 -3.88 12.71 1.47
C MET A 46 -4.34 14.18 1.38
N ASP A 47 -4.98 14.67 2.44
CA ASP A 47 -5.47 16.06 2.50
C ASP A 47 -4.31 17.06 2.43
N ALA A 48 -4.30 17.92 1.41
CA ALA A 48 -3.20 18.85 1.16
C ALA A 48 -3.07 19.96 2.18
N GLU A 49 -4.20 20.43 2.78
CA GLU A 49 -4.15 21.43 3.83
C GLU A 49 -3.49 20.83 5.07
N LEU A 50 -3.79 19.56 5.37
CA LEU A 50 -3.17 18.83 6.45
C LEU A 50 -1.66 18.60 6.20
N LEU A 51 -1.28 18.18 4.98
CA LEU A 51 0.14 18.01 4.63
C LEU A 51 0.90 19.32 4.79
N THR A 52 0.32 20.45 4.35
CA THR A 52 0.91 21.77 4.52
C THR A 52 1.01 22.16 5.99
N LYS A 53 -0.05 21.93 6.77
CA LYS A 53 -0.08 22.24 8.22
C LYS A 53 0.99 21.46 9.01
N LEU A 54 1.20 20.20 8.64
CA LEU A 54 2.19 19.32 9.28
C LEU A 54 3.58 19.44 8.66
N ASN A 55 3.75 20.27 7.64
CA ASN A 55 4.99 20.42 6.86
C ASN A 55 5.53 19.07 6.35
N ILE A 56 4.66 18.28 5.70
CA ILE A 56 4.99 16.96 5.16
C ILE A 56 5.08 17.02 3.64
N ARG A 57 6.21 16.53 3.08
CA ARG A 57 6.39 16.19 1.67
C ARG A 57 6.04 14.71 1.48
N LEU A 58 4.85 14.43 0.99
CA LEU A 58 4.39 13.07 0.71
C LEU A 58 4.90 12.60 -0.65
N ILE A 59 5.63 11.49 -0.68
CA ILE A 59 6.23 10.87 -1.86
C ILE A 59 5.57 9.52 -2.08
N THR A 60 4.90 9.35 -3.22
CA THR A 60 4.10 8.17 -3.51
C THR A 60 4.59 7.51 -4.80
N PRO A 61 5.52 6.53 -4.73
CA PRO A 61 5.97 5.81 -5.92
C PRO A 61 4.84 4.92 -6.47
N THR A 62 4.72 4.92 -7.80
CA THR A 62 3.84 4.00 -8.51
C THR A 62 4.62 2.72 -8.80
N ARG A 63 4.13 1.59 -8.32
CA ARG A 63 4.84 0.30 -8.46
C ARG A 63 5.02 -0.11 -9.92
N PRO A 64 6.13 -0.81 -10.27
CA PRO A 64 6.41 -1.26 -11.65
C PRO A 64 5.22 -2.02 -12.26
N GLY A 65 4.83 -1.60 -13.46
CA GLY A 65 3.69 -2.15 -14.18
C GLY A 65 2.33 -1.55 -13.82
N LEU A 66 2.30 -0.57 -12.90
CA LEU A 66 1.14 0.28 -12.66
C LEU A 66 1.40 1.66 -13.29
N GLY A 67 0.36 2.30 -13.82
CA GLY A 67 0.45 3.61 -14.44
C GLY A 67 1.55 3.68 -15.49
N GLU A 68 2.39 4.69 -15.40
CA GLU A 68 3.51 4.90 -16.33
C GLU A 68 4.85 4.32 -15.84
N SER A 69 4.85 3.60 -14.70
CA SER A 69 6.05 2.87 -14.27
C SER A 69 6.23 1.62 -15.13
N THR A 70 7.43 1.46 -15.72
CA THR A 70 7.73 0.34 -16.62
C THR A 70 7.47 -1.00 -15.94
N PHE A 71 6.78 -1.90 -16.63
CA PHE A 71 6.55 -3.25 -16.14
C PHE A 71 7.88 -4.00 -15.98
N ASP A 72 8.08 -4.61 -14.80
CA ASP A 72 9.21 -5.49 -14.53
C ASP A 72 8.71 -6.93 -14.39
N PRO A 73 8.97 -7.81 -15.36
CA PRO A 73 8.53 -9.21 -15.30
C PRO A 73 9.21 -10.01 -14.17
N LYS A 74 10.32 -9.51 -13.63
CA LYS A 74 11.09 -10.11 -12.54
C LYS A 74 10.90 -9.36 -11.22
N LYS A 75 9.90 -8.50 -11.11
CA LYS A 75 9.62 -7.73 -9.89
C LYS A 75 9.52 -8.64 -8.67
N THR A 76 10.18 -8.25 -7.61
CA THR A 76 10.13 -8.83 -6.27
C THR A 76 9.95 -7.70 -5.24
N LEU A 77 9.67 -8.04 -3.99
CA LEU A 77 9.69 -7.07 -2.90
C LEU A 77 11.06 -6.41 -2.76
N LYS A 78 12.15 -7.18 -2.96
CA LYS A 78 13.52 -6.68 -2.91
C LYS A 78 13.82 -5.71 -4.06
N SER A 79 13.47 -6.06 -5.32
CA SER A 79 13.74 -5.18 -6.47
C SER A 79 12.97 -3.87 -6.38
N PHE A 80 11.70 -3.90 -5.97
CA PHE A 80 10.93 -2.68 -5.74
C PHE A 80 11.53 -1.84 -4.60
N SER A 81 11.96 -2.46 -3.50
CA SER A 81 12.67 -1.73 -2.44
C SER A 81 13.93 -1.04 -2.97
N SER A 82 14.70 -1.72 -3.85
CA SER A 82 15.89 -1.13 -4.49
C SER A 82 15.53 0.05 -5.40
N ASP A 83 14.43 -0.04 -6.18
CA ASP A 83 13.93 1.06 -7.00
C ASP A 83 13.57 2.29 -6.12
N VAL A 84 12.91 2.06 -4.98
CA VAL A 84 12.56 3.13 -4.03
C VAL A 84 13.81 3.74 -3.39
N LEU A 85 14.76 2.92 -2.94
CA LEU A 85 16.02 3.42 -2.36
C LEU A 85 16.83 4.24 -3.37
N PHE A 86 16.80 3.86 -4.65
CA PHE A 86 17.40 4.65 -5.73
C PHE A 86 16.67 5.99 -5.92
N LEU A 87 15.33 6.00 -5.88
CA LEU A 87 14.54 7.24 -5.90
C LEU A 87 14.89 8.16 -4.73
N LEU A 88 14.98 7.63 -3.50
CA LEU A 88 15.34 8.42 -2.32
C LEU A 88 16.75 9.02 -2.43
N ALA A 89 17.71 8.25 -2.97
CA ALA A 89 19.06 8.76 -3.25
C ALA A 89 19.05 9.87 -4.30
N TYR A 90 18.28 9.72 -5.39
CA TYR A 90 18.09 10.75 -6.41
C TYR A 90 17.50 12.04 -5.83
N LEU A 91 16.55 11.92 -4.90
CA LEU A 91 15.93 13.05 -4.20
C LEU A 91 16.79 13.61 -3.05
N ASN A 92 17.98 13.05 -2.80
CA ASN A 92 18.85 13.37 -1.67
C ASN A 92 18.18 13.22 -0.29
N ILE A 93 17.26 12.26 -0.15
CA ILE A 93 16.55 11.97 1.10
C ILE A 93 17.29 10.87 1.84
N LYS A 94 17.75 11.18 3.06
CA LYS A 94 18.48 10.24 3.93
C LYS A 94 17.62 9.65 5.03
N ASN A 95 16.67 10.43 5.54
CA ASN A 95 15.74 10.05 6.61
C ASN A 95 14.33 10.07 6.05
N ILE A 96 13.60 8.99 6.23
CA ILE A 96 12.23 8.87 5.73
C ILE A 96 11.40 7.98 6.63
N SER A 97 10.17 8.41 6.88
CA SER A 97 9.14 7.55 7.47
C SER A 97 8.25 6.99 6.35
N VAL A 98 7.70 5.80 6.56
CA VAL A 98 6.93 5.09 5.54
C VAL A 98 5.51 4.79 6.03
N ILE A 99 4.53 4.98 5.15
CA ILE A 99 3.15 4.52 5.34
C ILE A 99 2.88 3.39 4.35
N GLY A 100 2.37 2.27 4.83
CA GLY A 100 1.85 1.19 3.99
C GLY A 100 0.35 1.03 4.20
N PHE A 101 -0.43 1.19 3.14
CA PHE A 101 -1.88 1.02 3.17
C PHE A 101 -2.30 -0.27 2.48
N SER A 102 -3.14 -1.09 3.14
CA SER A 102 -3.68 -2.32 2.56
C SER A 102 -2.55 -3.23 2.04
N GLN A 103 -2.58 -3.65 0.77
CA GLN A 103 -1.48 -4.39 0.11
C GLN A 103 -0.14 -3.64 0.16
N GLY A 104 -0.17 -2.30 0.16
CA GLY A 104 1.04 -1.47 0.27
C GLY A 104 1.81 -1.67 1.56
N ALA A 105 1.20 -2.23 2.60
CA ALA A 105 1.87 -2.58 3.86
C ALA A 105 3.00 -3.59 3.64
N VAL A 106 2.79 -4.58 2.77
CA VAL A 106 3.82 -5.59 2.44
C VAL A 106 5.04 -4.93 1.77
N PHE A 107 4.80 -4.01 0.84
CA PHE A 107 5.87 -3.25 0.18
C PHE A 107 6.58 -2.29 1.15
N ALA A 108 5.83 -1.64 2.04
CA ALA A 108 6.39 -0.78 3.08
C ALA A 108 7.29 -1.56 4.06
N MET A 109 6.85 -2.75 4.50
CA MET A 109 7.65 -3.65 5.32
C MET A 109 8.93 -4.09 4.60
N ALA A 110 8.85 -4.41 3.30
CA ALA A 110 10.03 -4.74 2.50
C ALA A 110 11.02 -3.58 2.41
N ILE A 111 10.55 -2.34 2.22
CA ILE A 111 11.43 -1.16 2.22
C ILE A 111 12.12 -0.99 3.58
N CYS A 112 11.42 -1.23 4.69
CA CYS A 112 12.02 -1.19 6.03
C CYS A 112 13.07 -2.30 6.24
N TYR A 113 12.84 -3.49 5.68
CA TYR A 113 13.77 -4.61 5.80
C TYR A 113 15.03 -4.43 4.96
N TYR A 114 14.91 -3.94 3.71
CA TYR A 114 16.03 -3.79 2.78
C TYR A 114 16.72 -2.42 2.86
N GLY A 115 16.12 -1.44 3.53
CA GLY A 115 16.62 -0.07 3.64
C GLY A 115 16.65 0.45 5.08
N LYS A 116 17.02 1.72 5.19
CA LYS A 116 16.97 2.44 6.48
C LYS A 116 15.76 3.36 6.49
N VAL A 117 14.83 3.10 7.40
CA VAL A 117 13.58 3.84 7.58
C VAL A 117 13.46 4.26 9.04
N ASP A 118 13.04 5.50 9.30
CA ASP A 118 12.93 6.04 10.64
C ASP A 118 11.74 5.48 11.40
N LYS A 119 10.55 5.44 10.75
CA LYS A 119 9.31 4.90 11.31
C LYS A 119 8.44 4.27 10.22
N LEU A 120 7.64 3.28 10.61
CA LEU A 120 6.66 2.61 9.77
C LEU A 120 5.25 2.76 10.35
N ALA A 121 4.28 3.18 9.52
CA ALA A 121 2.87 3.08 9.82
C ALA A 121 2.20 2.08 8.87
N ILE A 122 1.64 1.01 9.41
CA ILE A 122 0.82 0.03 8.69
C ILE A 122 -0.65 0.40 8.92
N VAL A 123 -1.39 0.66 7.85
CA VAL A 123 -2.79 1.11 7.94
C VAL A 123 -3.69 0.16 7.17
N ALA A 124 -4.63 -0.49 7.86
CA ALA A 124 -5.49 -1.55 7.31
C ALA A 124 -4.66 -2.55 6.46
N GLY A 125 -3.49 -2.92 6.97
CA GLY A 125 -2.47 -3.65 6.21
C GLY A 125 -2.82 -5.10 5.98
N GLN A 126 -2.37 -5.64 4.84
CA GLN A 126 -2.32 -7.08 4.59
C GLN A 126 -1.31 -7.72 5.54
N ASP A 127 -1.66 -8.89 6.08
CA ASP A 127 -0.81 -9.71 6.92
C ASP A 127 -0.03 -10.76 6.10
N GLN A 128 0.88 -11.46 6.76
CA GLN A 128 1.61 -12.58 6.18
C GLN A 128 0.69 -13.80 6.11
N LEU A 129 0.09 -14.07 4.94
CA LEU A 129 -0.97 -15.06 4.74
C LEU A 129 -0.50 -16.51 4.94
N ASP A 130 0.80 -16.79 4.83
CA ASP A 130 1.40 -18.11 5.08
C ASP A 130 1.80 -18.33 6.55
N TYR A 131 1.66 -17.30 7.40
CA TYR A 131 1.87 -17.46 8.83
C TYR A 131 0.79 -18.38 9.45
N PRO A 132 1.16 -19.47 10.15
CA PRO A 132 0.21 -20.54 10.50
C PRO A 132 -1.02 -20.06 11.28
N GLU A 133 -0.85 -19.11 12.20
CA GLU A 133 -1.92 -18.57 13.03
C GLU A 133 -2.86 -17.67 12.22
N ILE A 134 -2.32 -16.86 11.29
CA ILE A 134 -3.10 -16.02 10.37
C ILE A 134 -3.88 -16.91 9.39
N LYS A 135 -3.23 -17.94 8.85
CA LYS A 135 -3.86 -18.84 7.88
C LYS A 135 -5.14 -19.50 8.41
N LYS A 136 -5.23 -19.77 9.72
CA LYS A 136 -6.42 -20.32 10.37
C LYS A 136 -7.62 -19.35 10.40
N LEU A 137 -7.36 -18.06 10.24
CA LEU A 137 -8.36 -16.99 10.30
C LEU A 137 -8.82 -16.54 8.91
N LEU A 138 -8.14 -16.97 7.84
CA LEU A 138 -8.45 -16.58 6.47
C LEU A 138 -9.75 -17.25 5.98
N SER A 139 -10.48 -16.55 5.12
CA SER A 139 -11.59 -17.16 4.39
C SER A 139 -11.09 -18.22 3.41
N SER A 140 -11.96 -19.18 3.07
CA SER A 140 -11.64 -20.23 2.08
C SER A 140 -11.15 -19.66 0.75
N ASP A 141 -11.72 -18.56 0.28
CA ASP A 141 -11.36 -17.93 -0.99
C ASP A 141 -9.95 -17.37 -0.96
N VAL A 142 -9.55 -16.72 0.14
CA VAL A 142 -8.18 -16.21 0.30
C VAL A 142 -7.19 -17.37 0.43
N VAL A 143 -7.53 -18.44 1.16
CA VAL A 143 -6.70 -19.65 1.25
C VAL A 143 -6.51 -20.28 -0.15
N ASN A 144 -7.58 -20.41 -0.92
CA ASN A 144 -7.53 -20.98 -2.27
C ASN A 144 -6.66 -20.12 -3.21
N MET A 145 -6.84 -18.79 -3.16
CA MET A 145 -6.04 -17.85 -3.97
C MET A 145 -4.56 -17.90 -3.58
N GLN A 146 -4.25 -17.99 -2.27
CA GLN A 146 -2.88 -18.16 -1.79
C GLN A 146 -2.27 -19.49 -2.28
N GLN A 147 -3.03 -20.59 -2.22
CA GLN A 147 -2.57 -21.87 -2.75
C GLN A 147 -2.28 -21.80 -4.25
N GLN A 148 -3.16 -21.17 -5.03
CA GLN A 148 -2.90 -20.93 -6.45
C GLN A 148 -1.65 -20.09 -6.68
N ALA A 149 -1.44 -19.01 -5.89
CA ALA A 149 -0.23 -18.19 -5.96
C ALA A 149 1.05 -18.99 -5.69
N LEU A 150 0.98 -20.05 -4.86
CA LEU A 150 2.13 -20.90 -4.51
C LEU A 150 2.37 -22.03 -5.52
N PHE A 151 1.31 -22.69 -5.99
CA PHE A 151 1.42 -23.94 -6.75
C PHE A 151 1.18 -23.79 -8.25
N ASP A 152 0.45 -22.74 -8.66
CA ASP A 152 0.19 -22.38 -10.05
C ASP A 152 0.18 -20.86 -10.26
N PRO A 153 1.32 -20.19 -10.01
CA PRO A 153 1.41 -18.73 -10.11
C PRO A 153 1.12 -18.21 -11.53
N ASP A 154 1.50 -18.94 -12.57
CA ASP A 154 1.27 -18.55 -13.95
C ASP A 154 -0.22 -18.67 -14.33
N GLY A 155 -0.90 -19.73 -13.89
CA GLY A 155 -2.34 -19.90 -14.08
C GLY A 155 -3.14 -18.79 -13.36
N LEU A 156 -2.81 -18.50 -12.09
CA LEU A 156 -3.45 -17.42 -11.34
C LEU A 156 -3.18 -16.05 -12.01
N LYS A 157 -1.96 -15.79 -12.45
CA LYS A 157 -1.61 -14.56 -13.15
C LYS A 157 -2.41 -14.38 -14.43
N THR A 158 -2.53 -15.44 -15.23
CA THR A 158 -3.30 -15.46 -16.47
C THR A 158 -4.77 -15.15 -16.16
N TRP A 159 -5.35 -15.85 -15.18
CA TRP A 159 -6.73 -15.63 -14.78
C TRP A 159 -6.98 -14.17 -14.35
N ILE A 160 -6.09 -13.58 -13.54
CA ILE A 160 -6.19 -12.17 -13.13
C ILE A 160 -6.15 -11.25 -14.35
N ILE A 161 -5.21 -11.49 -15.29
CA ILE A 161 -5.06 -10.67 -16.49
C ILE A 161 -6.30 -10.70 -17.37
N GLU A 162 -6.95 -11.84 -17.49
CA GLU A 162 -8.14 -12.04 -18.33
C GLU A 162 -9.42 -11.51 -17.67
N ASN A 163 -9.53 -11.55 -16.34
CA ASN A 163 -10.80 -11.32 -15.65
C ASN A 163 -10.85 -10.04 -14.80
N ILE A 164 -9.72 -9.51 -14.34
CA ILE A 164 -9.71 -8.35 -13.44
C ILE A 164 -9.49 -7.07 -14.24
N THR A 165 -10.54 -6.29 -14.39
CA THR A 165 -10.46 -4.91 -14.92
C THR A 165 -10.48 -3.88 -13.79
N THR A 166 -10.22 -2.61 -14.11
CA THR A 166 -10.38 -1.50 -13.16
C THR A 166 -11.80 -1.45 -12.59
N ASP A 167 -12.81 -1.61 -13.46
CA ASP A 167 -14.22 -1.53 -13.04
C ASP A 167 -14.60 -2.75 -12.19
N TRP A 168 -14.08 -3.95 -12.53
CA TRP A 168 -14.27 -5.12 -11.70
C TRP A 168 -13.69 -4.92 -10.29
N LEU A 169 -12.43 -4.44 -10.20
CA LEU A 169 -11.78 -4.22 -8.91
C LEU A 169 -12.47 -3.13 -8.09
N MET A 170 -12.91 -2.05 -8.74
CA MET A 170 -13.66 -0.98 -8.07
C MET A 170 -14.99 -1.50 -7.52
N ASN A 171 -15.75 -2.25 -8.32
CA ASN A 171 -17.01 -2.85 -7.88
C ASN A 171 -16.79 -3.87 -6.75
N PHE A 172 -15.73 -4.67 -6.84
CA PHE A 172 -15.35 -5.59 -5.77
C PHE A 172 -15.10 -4.83 -4.46
N ILE A 173 -14.28 -3.78 -4.48
CA ILE A 173 -14.01 -2.96 -3.29
C ILE A 173 -15.31 -2.40 -2.72
N LEU A 174 -16.15 -1.78 -3.55
CA LEU A 174 -17.40 -1.18 -3.08
C LEU A 174 -18.38 -2.21 -2.52
N ASN A 175 -18.52 -3.37 -3.15
CA ASN A 175 -19.46 -4.40 -2.72
C ASN A 175 -19.04 -5.12 -1.44
N TYR A 176 -17.73 -5.15 -1.13
CA TYR A 176 -17.20 -5.81 0.07
C TYR A 176 -16.76 -4.82 1.16
N SER A 177 -17.01 -3.52 0.98
CA SER A 177 -16.73 -2.50 1.98
C SER A 177 -17.90 -2.35 2.96
N ALA A 178 -17.59 -2.11 4.23
CA ALA A 178 -18.58 -1.76 5.25
C ALA A 178 -19.20 -0.38 4.98
N ASP A 179 -20.39 -0.13 5.55
CA ASP A 179 -21.10 1.16 5.38
C ASP A 179 -20.25 2.38 5.73
N VAL A 180 -19.40 2.26 6.75
CA VAL A 180 -18.48 3.34 7.16
C VAL A 180 -17.43 3.67 6.10
N ASP A 181 -16.99 2.67 5.34
CA ASP A 181 -16.06 2.84 4.22
C ASP A 181 -16.78 3.38 2.99
N LEU A 182 -17.98 2.86 2.71
CA LEU A 182 -18.82 3.33 1.60
C LEU A 182 -19.18 4.80 1.76
N ALA A 183 -19.43 5.26 3.00
CA ALA A 183 -19.70 6.67 3.28
C ALA A 183 -18.56 7.59 2.78
N LEU A 184 -17.29 7.15 2.91
CA LEU A 184 -16.15 7.87 2.37
C LEU A 184 -15.99 7.64 0.85
N TYR A 185 -16.01 6.38 0.42
CA TYR A 185 -15.72 6.02 -0.98
C TYR A 185 -16.71 6.63 -1.95
N GLN A 186 -17.96 6.86 -1.53
CA GLN A 186 -19.02 7.48 -2.34
C GLN A 186 -19.11 9.01 -2.19
N GLU A 187 -18.24 9.64 -1.39
CA GLU A 187 -18.20 11.10 -1.31
C GLU A 187 -17.90 11.74 -2.68
N ASN A 188 -18.64 12.77 -3.05
CA ASN A 188 -18.48 13.49 -4.32
C ASN A 188 -17.07 14.03 -4.58
N LYS A 189 -16.28 14.26 -3.54
CA LYS A 189 -14.89 14.75 -3.64
C LYS A 189 -13.86 13.63 -3.62
N PHE A 190 -14.18 12.48 -3.03
CA PHE A 190 -13.28 11.35 -2.90
C PHE A 190 -13.39 10.39 -4.09
N PHE A 191 -14.59 9.94 -4.40
CA PHE A 191 -14.85 8.91 -5.42
C PHE A 191 -14.21 9.20 -6.77
N PRO A 192 -14.35 10.42 -7.37
CA PRO A 192 -13.75 10.70 -8.69
C PRO A 192 -12.23 10.58 -8.69
N VAL A 193 -11.55 11.00 -7.61
CA VAL A 193 -10.09 10.93 -7.50
C VAL A 193 -9.64 9.48 -7.28
N TYR A 194 -10.37 8.74 -6.46
CA TYR A 194 -10.11 7.31 -6.25
C TYR A 194 -10.27 6.51 -7.55
N GLN A 195 -11.36 6.76 -8.29
CA GLN A 195 -11.59 6.13 -9.59
C GLN A 195 -10.50 6.52 -10.62
N ALA A 196 -10.09 7.79 -10.64
CA ALA A 196 -9.00 8.25 -11.52
C ALA A 196 -7.67 7.57 -11.17
N CYS A 197 -7.38 7.42 -9.88
CA CYS A 197 -6.19 6.71 -9.37
C CYS A 197 -6.15 5.25 -9.86
N MET A 198 -7.27 4.53 -9.74
CA MET A 198 -7.39 3.15 -10.19
C MET A 198 -7.29 3.03 -11.72
N LYS A 199 -7.98 3.92 -12.47
CA LYS A 199 -7.89 3.96 -13.94
C LYS A 199 -6.48 4.27 -14.42
N GLU A 200 -5.79 5.19 -13.75
CA GLU A 200 -4.39 5.50 -14.08
C GLU A 200 -3.48 4.29 -13.81
N ALA A 201 -3.65 3.60 -12.69
CA ALA A 201 -2.85 2.42 -12.38
C ALA A 201 -2.98 1.32 -13.46
N PHE A 202 -4.16 1.15 -14.04
CA PHE A 202 -4.44 0.16 -15.09
C PHE A 202 -4.28 0.70 -16.52
N LYS A 203 -3.74 1.90 -16.71
CA LYS A 203 -3.62 2.58 -18.01
C LYS A 203 -2.99 1.70 -19.11
N TYR A 204 -2.03 0.87 -18.76
CA TYR A 204 -1.33 -0.04 -19.68
C TYR A 204 -1.64 -1.52 -19.39
N GLY A 205 -2.82 -1.79 -18.83
CA GLY A 205 -3.29 -3.12 -18.47
C GLY A 205 -3.02 -3.47 -17.00
N ASN A 206 -3.31 -4.70 -16.66
CA ASN A 206 -3.35 -5.17 -15.27
C ASN A 206 -2.20 -6.13 -14.90
N LYS A 207 -1.19 -6.30 -15.77
CA LYS A 207 -0.05 -7.20 -15.51
C LYS A 207 0.71 -6.83 -14.23
N GLY A 208 0.87 -5.51 -13.97
CA GLY A 208 1.51 -5.02 -12.76
C GLY A 208 0.71 -5.35 -11.50
N TYR A 209 -0.61 -5.21 -11.56
CA TYR A 209 -1.52 -5.60 -10.48
C TYR A 209 -1.47 -7.11 -10.21
N ALA A 210 -1.56 -7.93 -11.26
CA ALA A 210 -1.47 -9.38 -11.13
C ALA A 210 -0.17 -9.81 -10.45
N GLN A 211 0.94 -9.19 -10.82
CA GLN A 211 2.24 -9.49 -10.22
C GLN A 211 2.33 -9.02 -8.76
N ASP A 212 1.78 -7.84 -8.43
CA ASP A 212 1.70 -7.36 -7.04
C ASP A 212 0.93 -8.33 -6.16
N LEU A 213 -0.21 -8.83 -6.65
CA LEU A 213 -1.04 -9.78 -5.93
C LEU A 213 -0.26 -11.08 -5.64
N LEU A 214 0.40 -11.65 -6.66
CA LEU A 214 1.21 -12.85 -6.50
C LEU A 214 2.33 -12.65 -5.47
N ILE A 215 3.11 -11.57 -5.59
CA ILE A 215 4.25 -11.29 -4.72
C ILE A 215 3.80 -11.15 -3.26
N THR A 216 2.66 -10.54 -3.00
CA THR A 216 2.18 -10.32 -1.64
C THR A 216 1.50 -11.54 -1.03
N MET A 217 1.08 -12.52 -1.85
CA MET A 217 0.51 -13.79 -1.40
C MET A 217 1.55 -14.92 -1.24
N GLN A 218 2.75 -14.74 -1.77
CA GLN A 218 3.87 -15.67 -1.66
C GLN A 218 4.74 -15.33 -0.44
N PRO A 219 5.67 -16.22 -0.01
CA PRO A 219 6.65 -15.91 1.04
C PRO A 219 7.48 -14.67 0.70
N TRP A 220 7.58 -13.73 1.65
CA TRP A 220 8.19 -12.42 1.39
C TRP A 220 9.72 -12.41 1.36
N GLY A 221 10.37 -13.50 1.81
CA GLY A 221 11.82 -13.56 1.98
C GLY A 221 12.35 -12.83 3.21
N PHE A 222 11.47 -12.30 4.03
CA PHE A 222 11.72 -11.74 5.36
C PHE A 222 10.49 -11.96 6.24
N THR A 223 10.62 -11.69 7.54
CA THR A 223 9.51 -11.76 8.49
C THR A 223 9.42 -10.46 9.30
N PRO A 224 8.25 -10.11 9.87
CA PRO A 224 8.09 -8.91 10.71
C PRO A 224 9.10 -8.84 11.87
N GLU A 225 9.51 -9.96 12.41
CA GLU A 225 10.52 -10.07 13.48
C GLU A 225 11.91 -9.53 13.08
N MET A 226 12.19 -9.49 11.77
CA MET A 226 13.46 -8.99 11.22
C MET A 226 13.46 -7.47 11.00
N ILE A 227 12.33 -6.80 11.23
CA ILE A 227 12.17 -5.36 11.00
C ILE A 227 12.30 -4.63 12.34
N SER A 228 13.44 -3.99 12.57
CA SER A 228 13.70 -3.24 13.81
C SER A 228 13.15 -1.80 13.79
N THR A 229 12.61 -1.36 12.65
CA THR A 229 11.99 -0.02 12.52
C THR A 229 10.83 0.13 13.49
N PRO A 230 10.77 1.21 14.31
CA PRO A 230 9.61 1.50 15.14
C PRO A 230 8.34 1.53 14.29
N THR A 231 7.37 0.68 14.64
CA THR A 231 6.19 0.41 13.80
C THR A 231 4.90 0.73 14.54
N THR A 232 3.98 1.41 13.87
CA THR A 232 2.62 1.56 14.34
C THR A 232 1.65 0.87 13.40
N LEU A 233 0.64 0.19 13.97
CA LEU A 233 -0.39 -0.52 13.22
C LEU A 233 -1.75 0.10 13.52
N TRP A 234 -2.54 0.40 12.48
CA TRP A 234 -3.79 1.14 12.56
C TRP A 234 -4.89 0.36 11.87
N TYR A 235 -5.92 -0.06 12.62
CA TYR A 235 -7.03 -0.87 12.10
C TYR A 235 -8.37 -0.40 12.62
N GLY A 236 -9.41 -0.54 11.79
CA GLY A 236 -10.80 -0.33 12.16
C GLY A 236 -11.51 -1.67 12.36
N LEU A 237 -12.29 -1.82 13.44
CA LEU A 237 -13.01 -3.08 13.73
C LEU A 237 -14.19 -3.34 12.79
N LYS A 238 -14.60 -2.34 11.99
CA LYS A 238 -15.63 -2.51 10.95
C LYS A 238 -15.04 -2.82 9.57
N ASP A 239 -13.72 -3.05 9.47
CA ASP A 239 -13.09 -3.47 8.22
C ASP A 239 -13.58 -4.86 7.81
N THR A 240 -14.19 -4.96 6.65
CA THR A 240 -14.72 -6.20 6.08
C THR A 240 -13.87 -6.76 4.95
N SER A 241 -12.73 -6.13 4.66
CA SER A 241 -11.83 -6.60 3.61
C SER A 241 -11.19 -7.94 3.97
N THR A 242 -11.38 -8.93 3.11
CA THR A 242 -10.83 -10.29 3.31
C THR A 242 -9.33 -10.38 3.06
N VAL A 243 -8.71 -9.33 2.47
CA VAL A 243 -7.28 -9.26 2.18
C VAL A 243 -6.48 -8.45 3.20
N HIS A 244 -7.16 -7.76 4.12
CA HIS A 244 -6.51 -7.12 5.26
C HIS A 244 -6.24 -8.15 6.38
N SER A 245 -5.49 -7.77 7.40
CA SER A 245 -5.20 -8.66 8.53
C SER A 245 -6.51 -9.12 9.21
N PRO A 246 -6.80 -10.44 9.26
CA PRO A 246 -8.08 -10.96 9.73
C PRO A 246 -8.31 -10.78 11.23
N ASP A 247 -7.27 -10.47 12.00
CA ASP A 247 -7.33 -10.17 13.43
C ASP A 247 -7.02 -8.70 13.74
N PHE A 248 -7.16 -7.85 12.70
CA PHE A 248 -6.90 -6.41 12.82
C PHE A 248 -5.48 -6.11 13.29
N GLY A 249 -4.50 -6.88 12.79
CA GLY A 249 -3.08 -6.69 13.07
C GLY A 249 -2.62 -7.10 14.46
N LYS A 250 -3.41 -7.89 15.20
CA LYS A 250 -3.05 -8.31 16.56
C LYS A 250 -1.81 -9.20 16.55
N LEU A 251 -1.82 -10.28 15.78
CA LEU A 251 -0.67 -11.18 15.64
C LEU A 251 0.49 -10.47 14.98
N LEU A 252 0.23 -9.69 13.92
CA LEU A 252 1.26 -8.94 13.24
C LEU A 252 2.01 -8.00 14.19
N SER A 253 1.29 -7.26 15.06
CA SER A 253 1.91 -6.35 16.03
C SER A 253 2.78 -7.05 17.08
N GLN A 254 2.46 -8.29 17.43
CA GLN A 254 3.24 -9.08 18.39
C GLN A 254 4.55 -9.62 17.81
N ARG A 255 4.65 -9.65 16.48
CA ARG A 255 5.81 -10.17 15.75
C ARG A 255 6.87 -9.10 15.48
N PHE A 256 6.52 -7.83 15.48
CA PHE A 256 7.51 -6.75 15.39
C PHE A 256 8.25 -6.53 16.71
N PRO A 257 9.57 -6.32 16.72
CA PRO A 257 10.34 -6.00 17.94
C PRO A 257 9.87 -4.72 18.64
N HIS A 258 9.42 -3.72 17.86
CA HIS A 258 9.03 -2.40 18.35
C HIS A 258 7.72 -1.96 17.67
N ALA A 259 6.58 -2.45 18.16
CA ALA A 259 5.28 -2.13 17.59
C ALA A 259 4.29 -1.57 18.61
N GLN A 260 3.47 -0.64 18.15
CA GLN A 260 2.28 -0.17 18.85
C GLN A 260 1.06 -0.31 17.94
N ARG A 261 0.00 -0.90 18.46
CA ARG A 261 -1.24 -1.12 17.70
C ARG A 261 -2.34 -0.18 18.18
N TYR A 262 -3.00 0.48 17.23
CA TYR A 262 -4.18 1.33 17.41
C TYR A 262 -5.37 0.71 16.72
N VAL A 263 -6.49 0.60 17.43
CA VAL A 263 -7.73 -0.01 16.94
C VAL A 263 -8.90 0.92 17.21
N TYR A 264 -9.78 1.06 16.23
CA TYR A 264 -10.92 1.98 16.29
C TYR A 264 -12.22 1.23 16.05
N ASP A 265 -13.13 1.25 17.03
CA ASP A 265 -14.38 0.49 17.01
C ASP A 265 -15.33 0.90 15.88
N ASN A 266 -15.27 2.17 15.46
CA ASN A 266 -16.20 2.75 14.48
C ASN A 266 -15.58 3.06 13.12
N GLU A 267 -14.37 2.59 12.86
CA GLU A 267 -13.68 2.75 11.57
C GLU A 267 -13.64 1.42 10.82
N GLY A 268 -13.52 1.52 9.49
CA GLY A 268 -13.33 0.40 8.59
C GLY A 268 -11.94 0.37 7.95
N GLY A 269 -11.85 -0.25 6.77
CA GLY A 269 -10.61 -0.34 5.99
C GLY A 269 -10.13 0.99 5.41
N SER A 270 -11.01 1.98 5.30
CA SER A 270 -10.69 3.33 4.79
C SER A 270 -10.05 4.26 5.82
N LEU A 271 -9.71 3.77 7.01
CA LEU A 271 -9.26 4.61 8.13
C LEU A 271 -7.99 5.45 7.83
N LEU A 272 -7.22 5.13 6.81
CA LEU A 272 -6.11 5.99 6.38
C LEU A 272 -6.58 7.43 6.13
N TRP A 273 -7.73 7.61 5.50
CA TRP A 273 -8.25 8.93 5.17
C TRP A 273 -9.05 9.57 6.30
N THR A 274 -9.72 8.78 7.13
CA THR A 274 -10.49 9.30 8.28
C THR A 274 -9.61 9.63 9.48
N LYS A 275 -8.46 8.94 9.63
CA LYS A 275 -7.47 9.13 10.72
C LYS A 275 -6.15 9.72 10.24
N THR A 276 -6.09 10.27 9.03
CA THR A 276 -4.85 10.82 8.43
C THR A 276 -4.07 11.71 9.39
N SER A 277 -4.75 12.62 10.08
CA SER A 277 -4.10 13.55 11.02
C SER A 277 -3.38 12.83 12.15
N GLN A 278 -4.03 11.83 12.76
CA GLN A 278 -3.46 11.07 13.87
C GLN A 278 -2.27 10.21 13.40
N ILE A 279 -2.43 9.54 12.25
CA ILE A 279 -1.41 8.69 11.65
C ILE A 279 -0.16 9.52 11.31
N LEU A 280 -0.33 10.64 10.60
CA LEU A 280 0.76 11.51 10.20
C LEU A 280 1.46 12.15 11.40
N THR A 281 0.70 12.69 12.38
CA THR A 281 1.29 13.29 13.58
C THR A 281 2.13 12.27 14.37
N ASN A 282 1.63 11.04 14.53
CA ASN A 282 2.38 9.97 15.20
C ASN A 282 3.66 9.59 14.42
N LEU A 283 3.57 9.58 13.10
CA LEU A 283 4.68 9.17 12.24
C LEU A 283 5.84 10.17 12.25
N ILE A 284 5.56 11.48 12.35
CA ILE A 284 6.56 12.55 12.32
C ILE A 284 7.03 13.02 13.70
N SER A 285 6.36 12.59 14.79
CA SER A 285 6.76 12.88 16.19
C SER A 285 8.00 12.02 16.64
#